data_423e0c0dbb70567406feee187f4fab7a
#
_entry.id   423e0c0dbb70567406feee187f4fab7a
#
_cell.length_a   1.000
_cell.length_b   1.000
_cell.length_c   1.000
_cell.angle_alpha   90.00
_cell.angle_beta   90.00
_cell.angle_gamma   90.00
#
_symmetry.space_group_name_H-M   'P 1'
#
loop_
_entity.id
_entity.type
_entity.pdbx_description
1 polymer ?
#
loop_
_entity_poly.entity_id
_entity_poly.type
_entity_poly.pdbx_seq_one_letter_code
_entity_poly.pdbx_strand_id
1 'polypeptide(L)'
;MKEILYRLLEHALEDFYAQEQRNLQLNVHEICHGHRLAIYFENRIREYDNTHRERLFDNYFVDIEFNRTEGGAVKRVYYDNELHDTRCDMLLHSKGNVQPPERENLLIVELKKEHSTEREDQDIKEINRMVSPAEEGAPDAAICNTLFGVYLKIGQTCYFGTKYWYEDNRVKQELFHKKMM
;
A
#
# COMPACT_ATOMS: atom_id res chain seq x y z
N MET A 1 7.67 7.83 10.85
CA MET A 1 6.60 7.70 9.85
C MET A 1 6.37 6.24 9.44
N LYS A 2 7.34 5.48 8.90
CA LYS A 2 7.16 4.06 8.47
C LYS A 2 6.51 3.20 9.57
N GLU A 3 7.03 3.25 10.79
CA GLU A 3 6.50 2.48 11.92
C GLU A 3 5.06 2.86 12.30
N ILE A 4 4.72 4.14 12.19
CA ILE A 4 3.35 4.60 12.43
C ILE A 4 2.40 4.01 11.39
N LEU A 5 2.74 4.12 10.11
CA LEU A 5 1.94 3.57 9.01
C LEU A 5 1.73 2.07 9.17
N TYR A 6 2.80 1.34 9.52
CA TYR A 6 2.69 -0.10 9.71
C TYR A 6 1.77 -0.47 10.88
N ARG A 7 1.89 0.21 12.02
CA ARG A 7 0.97 0.00 13.17
C ARG A 7 -0.48 0.31 12.82
N LEU A 8 -0.73 1.38 12.09
CA LEU A 8 -2.09 1.73 11.65
C LEU A 8 -2.65 0.66 10.71
N LEU A 9 -1.82 0.11 9.81
CA LEU A 9 -2.22 -1.00 8.95
C LEU A 9 -2.48 -2.27 9.75
N GLU A 10 -1.65 -2.60 10.76
CA GLU A 10 -1.90 -3.73 11.65
C GLU A 10 -3.23 -3.61 12.40
N HIS A 11 -3.52 -2.43 12.98
CA HIS A 11 -4.80 -2.19 13.65
C HIS A 11 -5.99 -2.27 12.67
N ALA A 12 -5.82 -1.78 11.45
CA ALA A 12 -6.85 -1.92 10.40
C ALA A 12 -7.09 -3.39 10.02
N LEU A 13 -6.04 -4.22 9.97
CA LEU A 13 -6.15 -5.66 9.75
C LEU A 13 -6.83 -6.36 10.92
N GLU A 14 -6.57 -5.95 12.16
CA GLU A 14 -7.30 -6.47 13.34
C GLU A 14 -8.80 -6.17 13.24
N ASP A 15 -9.17 -4.93 12.90
CA ASP A 15 -10.58 -4.55 12.68
C ASP A 15 -11.20 -5.35 11.53
N PHE A 16 -10.47 -5.47 10.42
CA PHE A 16 -10.91 -6.26 9.27
C PHE A 16 -11.22 -7.70 9.68
N TYR A 17 -10.32 -8.37 10.39
CA TYR A 17 -10.57 -9.75 10.85
C TYR A 17 -11.71 -9.84 11.87
N ALA A 18 -11.87 -8.86 12.74
CA ALA A 18 -12.95 -8.83 13.71
C ALA A 18 -14.33 -8.68 13.05
N GLN A 19 -14.42 -7.93 11.95
CA GLN A 19 -15.70 -7.55 11.34
C GLN A 19 -16.05 -8.36 10.07
N GLU A 20 -15.06 -8.87 9.35
CA GLU A 20 -15.23 -9.46 8.01
C GLU A 20 -15.14 -11.00 7.99
N GLN A 21 -15.32 -11.68 9.12
CA GLN A 21 -15.22 -13.13 9.24
C GLN A 21 -16.06 -13.87 8.20
N ARG A 22 -17.28 -13.38 7.92
CA ARG A 22 -18.15 -13.99 6.92
C ARG A 22 -17.59 -13.88 5.51
N ASN A 23 -17.01 -12.73 5.15
CA ASN A 23 -16.41 -12.52 3.84
C ASN A 23 -15.17 -13.40 3.65
N LEU A 24 -14.37 -13.57 4.71
CA LEU A 24 -13.21 -14.48 4.72
C LEU A 24 -13.66 -15.94 4.51
N GLN A 25 -14.70 -16.39 5.20
CA GLN A 25 -15.25 -17.74 5.06
C GLN A 25 -15.84 -17.99 3.67
N LEU A 26 -16.53 -17.00 3.09
CA LEU A 26 -17.13 -17.09 1.75
C LEU A 26 -16.10 -16.98 0.63
N ASN A 27 -14.85 -16.71 0.96
CA ASN A 27 -13.76 -16.56 0.00
C ASN A 27 -14.10 -15.58 -1.13
N VAL A 28 -14.69 -14.42 -0.79
CA VAL A 28 -15.11 -13.40 -1.75
C VAL A 28 -13.94 -12.90 -2.59
N HIS A 29 -14.20 -12.17 -3.68
CA HIS A 29 -13.17 -11.67 -4.55
C HIS A 29 -12.18 -10.75 -3.81
N GLU A 30 -10.90 -10.78 -4.20
CA GLU A 30 -9.79 -10.05 -3.59
C GLU A 30 -10.07 -8.54 -3.45
N ILE A 31 -10.65 -7.94 -4.48
CA ILE A 31 -11.04 -6.53 -4.47
C ILE A 31 -12.01 -6.18 -3.34
N CYS A 32 -12.89 -7.12 -2.93
CA CYS A 32 -13.80 -6.90 -1.80
C CYS A 32 -13.03 -6.81 -0.49
N HIS A 33 -11.98 -7.61 -0.33
CA HIS A 33 -11.09 -7.53 0.83
C HIS A 33 -10.32 -6.21 0.84
N GLY A 34 -9.80 -5.79 -0.32
CA GLY A 34 -9.09 -4.51 -0.48
C GLY A 34 -9.98 -3.32 -0.10
N HIS A 35 -11.23 -3.27 -0.58
CA HIS A 35 -12.20 -2.23 -0.23
C HIS A 35 -12.46 -2.15 1.28
N ARG A 36 -12.69 -3.31 1.92
CA ARG A 36 -12.99 -3.33 3.35
C ARG A 36 -11.77 -2.92 4.17
N LEU A 37 -10.58 -3.43 3.82
CA LEU A 37 -9.34 -3.05 4.49
C LEU A 37 -9.06 -1.54 4.36
N ALA A 38 -9.29 -0.96 3.19
CA ALA A 38 -9.12 0.47 2.95
C ALA A 38 -10.01 1.33 3.86
N ILE A 39 -11.26 0.92 4.08
CA ILE A 39 -12.19 1.61 5.01
C ILE A 39 -11.64 1.57 6.44
N TYR A 40 -11.19 0.40 6.93
CA TYR A 40 -10.63 0.29 8.27
C TYR A 40 -9.33 1.09 8.40
N PHE A 41 -8.49 1.07 7.38
CA PHE A 41 -7.25 1.82 7.37
C PHE A 41 -7.48 3.33 7.36
N GLU A 42 -8.41 3.85 6.54
CA GLU A 42 -8.83 5.25 6.56
C GLU A 42 -9.31 5.67 7.96
N ASN A 43 -10.15 4.84 8.61
CA ASN A 43 -10.64 5.12 9.96
C ASN A 43 -9.49 5.22 10.97
N ARG A 44 -8.51 4.32 10.91
CA ARG A 44 -7.34 4.34 11.81
C ARG A 44 -6.44 5.56 11.57
N ILE A 45 -6.28 5.99 10.34
CA ILE A 45 -5.57 7.23 10.00
C ILE A 45 -6.28 8.44 10.60
N ARG A 46 -7.60 8.57 10.41
CA ARG A 46 -8.38 9.69 10.93
C ARG A 46 -8.43 9.69 12.46
N GLU A 47 -8.53 8.53 13.09
CA GLU A 47 -8.43 8.39 14.55
C GLU A 47 -7.05 8.86 15.05
N TYR A 48 -5.98 8.46 14.38
CA TYR A 48 -4.62 8.92 14.71
C TYR A 48 -4.51 10.44 14.66
N ASP A 49 -4.90 11.07 13.55
CA ASP A 49 -4.83 12.51 13.38
C ASP A 49 -5.70 13.28 14.37
N ASN A 50 -6.87 12.74 14.75
CA ASN A 50 -7.75 13.34 15.73
C ASN A 50 -7.23 13.26 17.18
N THR A 51 -6.37 12.27 17.46
CA THR A 51 -5.83 12.04 18.81
C THR A 51 -4.42 12.59 19.00
N HIS A 52 -3.72 12.94 17.93
CA HIS A 52 -2.37 13.47 17.96
C HIS A 52 -2.34 14.93 17.52
N ARG A 53 -1.52 15.74 18.18
CA ARG A 53 -1.37 17.17 17.85
C ARG A 53 -0.78 17.39 16.45
N GLU A 54 0.12 16.52 16.05
CA GLU A 54 0.71 16.50 14.73
C GLU A 54 -0.19 15.69 13.80
N ARG A 55 -1.02 16.34 13.03
CA ARG A 55 -1.92 15.74 12.05
C ARG A 55 -1.13 15.33 10.81
N LEU A 56 -0.48 14.18 10.88
CA LEU A 56 0.48 13.74 9.88
C LEU A 56 -0.16 13.40 8.53
N PHE A 57 -1.46 13.11 8.51
CA PHE A 57 -2.17 12.57 7.36
C PHE A 57 -3.31 13.47 6.85
N ASP A 58 -3.44 14.70 7.33
CA ASP A 58 -4.53 15.62 6.94
C ASP A 58 -4.68 15.81 5.42
N ASN A 59 -3.55 15.77 4.70
CA ASN A 59 -3.50 15.92 3.24
C ASN A 59 -3.42 14.61 2.48
N TYR A 60 -3.62 13.47 3.15
CA TYR A 60 -3.52 12.15 2.53
C TYR A 60 -4.86 11.43 2.53
N PHE A 61 -5.06 10.60 1.50
CA PHE A 61 -6.30 9.88 1.23
C PHE A 61 -5.98 8.42 0.97
N VAL A 62 -6.85 7.53 1.44
CA VAL A 62 -6.80 6.12 1.12
C VAL A 62 -7.68 5.86 -0.09
N ASP A 63 -7.08 5.42 -1.18
CA ASP A 63 -7.79 5.01 -2.39
C ASP A 63 -7.48 3.56 -2.74
N ILE A 64 -8.41 2.93 -3.41
CA ILE A 64 -8.27 1.59 -3.95
C ILE A 64 -8.23 1.63 -5.47
N GLU A 65 -7.46 0.72 -6.05
CA GLU A 65 -7.32 0.63 -7.53
C GLU A 65 -7.09 1.99 -8.22
N PHE A 66 -6.52 2.95 -7.50
CA PHE A 66 -6.30 4.29 -8.02
C PHE A 66 -5.10 4.32 -8.96
N ASN A 67 -5.34 4.66 -10.22
CA ASN A 67 -4.34 4.61 -11.27
C ASN A 67 -4.16 5.94 -12.02
N ARG A 68 -4.44 7.09 -11.38
CA ARG A 68 -4.28 8.41 -12.02
C ARG A 68 -3.28 9.27 -11.30
N THR A 69 -2.48 10.03 -12.06
CA THR A 69 -1.67 11.13 -11.55
C THR A 69 -2.53 12.37 -11.35
N GLU A 70 -2.01 13.41 -10.71
CA GLU A 70 -2.67 14.71 -10.55
C GLU A 70 -3.15 15.27 -11.91
N GLY A 71 -2.34 15.14 -12.97
CA GLY A 71 -2.69 15.55 -14.33
C GLY A 71 -3.65 14.61 -15.08
N GLY A 72 -4.22 13.57 -14.42
CA GLY A 72 -5.16 12.62 -15.01
C GLY A 72 -4.53 11.52 -15.87
N ALA A 73 -3.21 11.51 -16.05
CA ALA A 73 -2.49 10.43 -16.74
C ALA A 73 -2.56 9.11 -15.95
N VAL A 74 -2.44 7.98 -16.65
CA VAL A 74 -2.37 6.66 -15.99
C VAL A 74 -1.10 6.57 -15.16
N LYS A 75 -1.21 6.12 -13.91
CA LYS A 75 -0.06 5.80 -13.07
C LYS A 75 0.71 4.62 -13.66
N ARG A 76 2.03 4.72 -13.70
CA ARG A 76 2.92 3.74 -14.30
C ARG A 76 4.13 3.49 -13.42
N VAL A 77 4.70 2.31 -13.54
CA VAL A 77 5.98 1.94 -12.94
C VAL A 77 7.00 1.79 -14.07
N TYR A 78 8.19 2.32 -13.87
CA TYR A 78 9.27 2.23 -14.84
C TYR A 78 10.27 1.15 -14.42
N TYR A 79 10.41 0.10 -15.23
CA TYR A 79 11.42 -0.93 -15.08
C TYR A 79 11.70 -1.62 -16.42
N ASP A 80 12.86 -2.26 -16.52
CA ASP A 80 13.34 -2.90 -17.77
C ASP A 80 13.33 -1.95 -18.98
N ASN A 81 13.56 -0.63 -18.74
CA ASN A 81 13.53 0.46 -19.73
C ASN A 81 12.13 0.71 -20.36
N GLU A 82 11.06 0.27 -19.73
CA GLU A 82 9.69 0.44 -20.20
C GLU A 82 8.78 0.94 -19.08
N LEU A 83 7.69 1.62 -19.48
CA LEU A 83 6.60 2.03 -18.61
C LEU A 83 5.52 0.95 -18.60
N HIS A 84 5.21 0.43 -17.41
CA HIS A 84 4.15 -0.52 -17.19
C HIS A 84 2.98 0.14 -16.47
N ASP A 85 1.76 -0.04 -16.99
CA ASP A 85 0.56 0.43 -16.30
C ASP A 85 0.42 -0.34 -14.98
N THR A 86 0.24 0.38 -13.88
CA THR A 86 0.06 -0.22 -12.56
C THR A 86 -1.19 0.32 -11.88
N ARG A 87 -1.75 -0.51 -11.01
CA ARG A 87 -2.94 -0.18 -10.24
C ARG A 87 -2.85 -0.91 -8.89
N CYS A 88 -2.36 -0.18 -7.90
CA CYS A 88 -2.23 -0.71 -6.55
C CYS A 88 -3.61 -1.04 -5.96
N ASP A 89 -3.72 -2.16 -5.25
CA ASP A 89 -4.97 -2.54 -4.58
C ASP A 89 -5.37 -1.52 -3.52
N MET A 90 -4.40 -0.94 -2.79
CA MET A 90 -4.63 0.18 -1.87
C MET A 90 -3.45 1.14 -1.88
N LEU A 91 -3.73 2.43 -1.82
CA LEU A 91 -2.74 3.51 -1.85
C LEU A 91 -3.10 4.59 -0.83
N LEU A 92 -2.12 5.04 -0.03
CA LEU A 92 -2.21 6.27 0.76
C LEU A 92 -1.38 7.35 0.09
N HIS A 93 -2.04 8.38 -0.43
CA HIS A 93 -1.40 9.45 -1.21
C HIS A 93 -2.07 10.81 -1.03
N SER A 94 -1.36 11.87 -1.41
CA SER A 94 -1.82 13.25 -1.23
C SER A 94 -2.68 13.80 -2.36
N LYS A 95 -2.76 13.11 -3.50
CA LYS A 95 -3.42 13.63 -4.72
C LYS A 95 -2.87 14.99 -5.19
N GLY A 96 -1.56 15.22 -5.03
CA GLY A 96 -0.91 16.49 -5.35
C GLY A 96 -1.05 17.58 -4.28
N ASN A 97 -1.66 17.30 -3.14
CA ASN A 97 -1.86 18.29 -2.06
C ASN A 97 -0.59 18.61 -1.26
N VAL A 98 0.50 17.86 -1.46
CA VAL A 98 1.78 18.11 -0.79
C VAL A 98 2.87 18.44 -1.80
N GLN A 99 3.88 19.18 -1.34
CA GLN A 99 5.05 19.55 -2.13
C GLN A 99 6.33 19.01 -1.49
N PRO A 100 7.40 18.78 -2.25
CA PRO A 100 8.68 18.38 -1.67
C PRO A 100 9.10 19.33 -0.53
N PRO A 101 9.68 18.81 0.57
CA PRO A 101 10.23 17.45 0.74
C PRO A 101 9.22 16.36 1.12
N GLU A 102 7.93 16.69 1.26
CA GLU A 102 6.90 15.69 1.56
C GLU A 102 6.70 14.73 0.39
N ARG A 103 6.36 13.49 0.71
CA ARG A 103 6.16 12.45 -0.31
C ARG A 103 4.71 12.41 -0.73
N GLU A 104 4.47 12.37 -2.02
CA GLU A 104 3.11 12.21 -2.54
C GLU A 104 2.50 10.86 -2.15
N ASN A 105 3.28 9.79 -2.20
CA ASN A 105 2.80 8.45 -1.86
C ASN A 105 3.48 7.98 -0.57
N LEU A 106 2.68 7.66 0.44
CA LEU A 106 3.17 7.19 1.74
C LEU A 106 3.12 5.67 1.87
N LEU A 107 2.08 5.03 1.37
CA LEU A 107 1.89 3.59 1.46
C LEU A 107 1.29 3.04 0.17
N ILE A 108 1.83 1.92 -0.28
CA ILE A 108 1.20 1.02 -1.26
C ILE A 108 0.99 -0.35 -0.65
N VAL A 109 -0.15 -0.96 -0.97
CA VAL A 109 -0.44 -2.36 -0.61
C VAL A 109 -0.90 -3.08 -1.85
N GLU A 110 -0.23 -4.20 -2.15
CA GLU A 110 -0.70 -5.24 -3.05
C GLU A 110 -1.23 -6.40 -2.21
N LEU A 111 -2.47 -6.78 -2.48
CA LEU A 111 -3.20 -7.74 -1.67
C LEU A 111 -3.47 -9.01 -2.48
N LYS A 112 -3.23 -10.16 -1.87
CA LYS A 112 -3.54 -11.47 -2.42
C LYS A 112 -4.26 -12.34 -1.40
N LYS A 113 -5.04 -13.28 -1.89
CA LYS A 113 -5.51 -14.39 -1.05
C LYS A 113 -4.33 -15.30 -0.69
N GLU A 114 -4.40 -15.92 0.47
CA GLU A 114 -3.32 -16.76 1.03
C GLU A 114 -2.69 -17.73 0.03
N HIS A 115 -3.48 -18.39 -0.77
CA HIS A 115 -3.00 -19.42 -1.72
C HIS A 115 -2.82 -18.91 -3.15
N SER A 116 -3.06 -17.63 -3.40
CA SER A 116 -2.82 -17.06 -4.73
C SER A 116 -1.34 -16.81 -4.95
N THR A 117 -0.84 -17.25 -6.09
CA THR A 117 0.53 -16.95 -6.58
C THR A 117 0.49 -16.20 -7.91
N GLU A 118 -0.71 -15.84 -8.36
CA GLU A 118 -0.90 -15.12 -9.61
C GLU A 118 -0.19 -13.77 -9.57
N ARG A 119 0.71 -13.53 -10.53
CA ARG A 119 1.52 -12.31 -10.67
C ARG A 119 2.40 -11.94 -9.46
N GLU A 120 2.61 -12.83 -8.50
CA GLU A 120 3.34 -12.53 -7.26
C GLU A 120 4.72 -11.90 -7.53
N ASP A 121 5.52 -12.49 -8.41
CA ASP A 121 6.85 -11.94 -8.75
C ASP A 121 6.77 -10.56 -9.39
N GLN A 122 5.74 -10.31 -10.21
CA GLN A 122 5.52 -9.01 -10.84
C GLN A 122 5.09 -7.96 -9.82
N ASP A 123 4.12 -8.27 -8.95
CA ASP A 123 3.64 -7.36 -7.91
C ASP A 123 4.78 -6.96 -6.96
N ILE A 124 5.61 -7.94 -6.56
CA ILE A 124 6.80 -7.68 -5.73
C ILE A 124 7.81 -6.78 -6.47
N LYS A 125 8.04 -7.03 -7.77
CA LYS A 125 8.91 -6.20 -8.59
C LYS A 125 8.38 -4.77 -8.69
N GLU A 126 7.09 -4.59 -8.91
CA GLU A 126 6.44 -3.28 -8.97
C GLU A 126 6.56 -2.53 -7.63
N ILE A 127 6.26 -3.17 -6.49
CA ILE A 127 6.45 -2.57 -5.16
C ILE A 127 7.90 -2.11 -4.96
N ASN A 128 8.89 -2.97 -5.29
CA ASN A 128 10.30 -2.62 -5.16
C ASN A 128 10.66 -1.36 -5.97
N ARG A 129 10.11 -1.23 -7.16
CA ARG A 129 10.31 -0.05 -8.01
C ARG A 129 9.64 1.19 -7.44
N MET A 130 8.40 1.04 -6.97
CA MET A 130 7.63 2.15 -6.41
C MET A 130 8.23 2.73 -5.12
N VAL A 131 8.88 1.92 -4.28
CA VAL A 131 9.58 2.41 -3.08
C VAL A 131 10.98 2.98 -3.38
N SER A 132 11.57 2.64 -4.53
CA SER A 132 12.88 3.13 -4.94
C SER A 132 12.82 4.58 -5.45
N PRO A 133 13.93 5.32 -5.42
CA PRO A 133 14.04 6.58 -6.15
C PRO A 133 13.81 6.40 -7.65
N ALA A 134 13.49 7.49 -8.35
CA ALA A 134 13.40 7.48 -9.81
C ALA A 134 14.73 7.00 -10.42
N GLU A 135 14.66 6.15 -11.44
CA GLU A 135 15.82 5.80 -12.24
C GLU A 135 16.20 6.96 -13.18
N GLU A 136 17.48 7.02 -13.54
CA GLU A 136 17.92 7.93 -14.57
C GLU A 136 17.19 7.64 -15.89
N GLY A 137 16.54 8.68 -16.45
CA GLY A 137 15.72 8.54 -17.65
C GLY A 137 14.28 8.07 -17.41
N ALA A 138 13.88 7.80 -16.16
CA ALA A 138 12.49 7.51 -15.88
C ALA A 138 11.59 8.74 -16.17
N PRO A 139 10.47 8.57 -16.88
CA PRO A 139 9.53 9.65 -17.12
C PRO A 139 8.90 10.18 -15.83
N ASP A 140 8.54 11.46 -15.79
CA ASP A 140 7.91 12.13 -14.63
C ASP A 140 6.60 11.46 -14.18
N ALA A 141 5.95 10.73 -15.08
CA ALA A 141 4.71 10.00 -14.78
C ALA A 141 4.93 8.67 -14.01
N ALA A 142 6.20 8.24 -13.82
CA ALA A 142 6.49 7.00 -13.12
C ALA A 142 6.30 7.18 -11.60
N ILE A 143 5.58 6.24 -10.97
CA ILE A 143 5.49 6.17 -9.50
C ILE A 143 6.83 5.69 -8.98
N CYS A 144 7.42 6.46 -8.09
CA CYS A 144 8.65 6.13 -7.38
C CYS A 144 8.66 6.83 -6.01
N ASN A 145 9.69 6.57 -5.23
CA ASN A 145 9.93 7.25 -3.96
C ASN A 145 8.78 7.16 -2.96
N THR A 146 7.94 6.13 -3.07
CA THR A 146 6.93 5.82 -2.04
C THR A 146 7.63 5.46 -0.73
N LEU A 147 7.10 5.95 0.38
CA LEU A 147 7.77 5.77 1.68
C LEU A 147 7.80 4.30 2.11
N PHE A 148 6.72 3.54 1.83
CA PHE A 148 6.52 2.20 2.36
C PHE A 148 5.64 1.36 1.43
N GLY A 149 6.04 0.14 1.14
CA GLY A 149 5.30 -0.84 0.35
C GLY A 149 4.99 -2.10 1.16
N VAL A 150 3.86 -2.73 0.91
CA VAL A 150 3.44 -3.98 1.54
C VAL A 150 2.89 -4.93 0.50
N TYR A 151 3.47 -6.12 0.41
CA TYR A 151 2.84 -7.27 -0.22
C TYR A 151 2.13 -8.08 0.86
N LEU A 152 0.81 -8.19 0.81
CA LEU A 152 -0.04 -8.71 1.85
C LEU A 152 -0.84 -9.92 1.36
N LYS A 153 -0.72 -11.04 2.05
CA LYS A 153 -1.57 -12.21 1.84
C LYS A 153 -2.57 -12.35 2.98
N ILE A 154 -3.85 -12.51 2.62
CA ILE A 154 -4.97 -12.66 3.56
C ILE A 154 -5.52 -14.07 3.47
N GLY A 155 -5.48 -14.80 4.59
CA GLY A 155 -6.13 -16.09 4.81
C GLY A 155 -7.37 -15.95 5.69
N GLN A 156 -8.00 -17.08 6.02
CA GLN A 156 -9.18 -17.07 6.88
C GLN A 156 -8.87 -16.74 8.34
N THR A 157 -7.70 -17.15 8.83
CA THR A 157 -7.30 -17.03 10.23
C THR A 157 -5.93 -16.42 10.44
N CYS A 158 -5.29 -15.94 9.38
CA CYS A 158 -3.99 -15.31 9.45
C CYS A 158 -3.78 -14.35 8.29
N TYR A 159 -2.87 -13.41 8.49
CA TYR A 159 -2.29 -12.64 7.40
C TYR A 159 -0.77 -12.70 7.50
N PHE A 160 -0.12 -12.56 6.37
CA PHE A 160 1.34 -12.53 6.28
C PHE A 160 1.77 -11.82 5.01
N GLY A 161 3.04 -11.50 4.93
CA GLY A 161 3.55 -10.81 3.76
C GLY A 161 4.94 -10.25 3.98
N THR A 162 5.26 -9.24 3.18
CA THR A 162 6.57 -8.59 3.19
C THR A 162 6.39 -7.07 3.14
N LYS A 163 7.11 -6.38 3.99
CA LYS A 163 7.25 -4.93 4.01
C LYS A 163 8.46 -4.54 3.17
N TYR A 164 8.37 -3.43 2.43
CA TYR A 164 9.44 -2.90 1.57
C TYR A 164 9.63 -1.41 1.84
N TRP A 165 10.88 -0.95 1.88
CA TRP A 165 11.25 0.46 1.94
C TRP A 165 12.64 0.68 1.38
N TYR A 166 12.92 1.91 0.94
CA TYR A 166 14.24 2.27 0.44
C TYR A 166 15.07 2.94 1.54
N GLU A 167 16.26 2.40 1.81
CA GLU A 167 17.18 2.87 2.83
C GLU A 167 18.60 2.40 2.51
N ASP A 168 19.62 3.20 2.83
CA ASP A 168 21.04 2.90 2.56
C ASP A 168 21.31 2.51 1.08
N ASN A 169 20.71 3.24 0.15
CA ASN A 169 20.83 3.03 -1.30
C ASN A 169 20.36 1.65 -1.80
N ARG A 170 19.46 1.02 -1.09
CA ARG A 170 18.86 -0.26 -1.51
C ARG A 170 17.44 -0.42 -0.95
N VAL A 171 16.69 -1.28 -1.60
CA VAL A 171 15.42 -1.75 -1.05
C VAL A 171 15.70 -2.69 0.12
N LYS A 172 15.13 -2.40 1.25
CA LYS A 172 15.07 -3.27 2.44
C LYS A 172 13.75 -4.00 2.44
N GLN A 173 13.73 -5.17 3.05
CA GLN A 173 12.51 -5.95 3.22
C GLN A 173 12.48 -6.65 4.57
N GLU A 174 11.27 -6.89 5.07
CA GLU A 174 11.02 -7.61 6.32
C GLU A 174 9.74 -8.43 6.19
N LEU A 175 9.84 -9.72 6.51
CA LEU A 175 8.68 -10.62 6.57
C LEU A 175 7.86 -10.38 7.83
N PHE A 176 6.55 -10.52 7.72
CA PHE A 176 5.65 -10.53 8.85
C PHE A 176 4.61 -11.63 8.73
N HIS A 177 4.13 -12.11 9.86
CA HIS A 177 3.05 -13.09 9.94
C HIS A 177 2.30 -12.90 11.25
N LYS A 178 0.97 -12.88 11.17
CA LYS A 178 0.10 -12.80 12.36
C LYS A 178 -1.07 -13.76 12.24
N LYS A 179 -1.22 -14.60 13.25
CA LYS A 179 -2.39 -15.47 13.40
C LYS A 179 -3.49 -14.68 14.12
N MET A 180 -4.69 -14.74 13.57
CA MET A 180 -5.89 -14.13 14.14
C MET A 180 -6.69 -15.21 14.88
N MET A 181 -7.16 -14.89 16.06
CA MET A 181 -7.96 -15.82 16.88
C MET A 181 -9.45 -15.62 16.63
#